data_71d2da16bae64bc72b08ea03e8dbe475
#
_entry.id   71d2da16bae64bc72b08ea03e8dbe475
#
_cell.length_a   1.000
_cell.length_b   1.000
_cell.length_c   1.000
_cell.angle_alpha   90.00
_cell.angle_beta   90.00
_cell.angle_gamma   90.00
#
_symmetry.space_group_name_H-M   'P 1'
#
loop_
_entity.id
_entity.type
_entity.pdbx_description
1 polymer ?
#
loop_
_entity_poly.entity_id
_entity_poly.type
_entity_poly.pdbx_seq_one_letter_code
_entity_poly.pdbx_strand_id
1 'polypeptide(L)'
;MKKTTIMKGAALGALLAGSALVSPAMAQDSIYVANNAYRTGPFSGSGTPIGDGMRDYFTMLNERDGGIGGVKINFEECETGYDTKKSIECYEQAKSKNTVIYSPWSTGATLAAIPRAHIDKIPILSMAYGLSASADGGQFPWVFIPPLTYWDGASIMVRHMANELGGMDKLKGKKLGLIHLDAPYGKEPIPVLEALAKKYGFEVKLYPVAAADMQNQGSLWLSIRRDRPDYLYNQGWGAMNPTAVKEAIKNGFPIAKLVGVWWAGGDDDARAGGPEAKGYKSLNFNAAGSNFPVIQDILKHVVDKGKSLAPKEKVGENLYNRGVYNSMLVAEAIANAQKISGKKVVTGEDVRRGLETLNITEARLKELGMAGFANAVKIACADHSGHNKAYVAEWDGTKWTQKGDWMEPLKEEVRPLIEAAAKDYAEKNTGWPKRAEACEKSS
;
A
#
# COMPACT_ATOMS: atom_id res chain seq x y z
N MET A 1 92.50 -0.92 -47.96
CA MET A 1 92.37 -2.36 -48.12
C MET A 1 92.31 -3.00 -46.72
N LYS A 2 91.24 -3.42 -46.27
CA LYS A 2 91.00 -4.52 -45.28
C LYS A 2 89.52 -4.59 -45.05
N LYS A 3 88.92 -5.72 -45.42
CA LYS A 3 87.52 -6.06 -45.19
C LYS A 3 87.34 -6.44 -43.74
N THR A 4 86.32 -5.93 -43.11
CA THR A 4 85.89 -6.42 -41.83
C THR A 4 84.37 -6.81 -41.87
N THR A 5 84.17 -8.08 -41.64
CA THR A 5 82.90 -8.77 -41.66
C THR A 5 82.13 -8.46 -40.34
N ILE A 6 80.90 -8.03 -40.43
CA ILE A 6 80.04 -7.87 -39.28
C ILE A 6 79.01 -9.00 -39.27
N MET A 7 79.05 -9.82 -38.22
CA MET A 7 78.06 -10.85 -37.90
C MET A 7 76.73 -10.21 -37.40
N LYS A 8 75.66 -10.60 -38.03
CA LYS A 8 74.31 -10.25 -37.57
C LYS A 8 73.84 -11.29 -36.55
N GLY A 9 73.69 -10.86 -35.32
CA GLY A 9 72.97 -11.66 -34.31
C GLY A 9 71.43 -11.36 -34.35
N ALA A 10 70.64 -12.40 -34.62
CA ALA A 10 69.21 -12.31 -34.58
C ALA A 10 68.76 -12.60 -33.16
N ALA A 11 68.18 -11.62 -32.50
CA ALA A 11 67.45 -11.82 -31.20
C ALA A 11 65.96 -12.10 -31.47
N LEU A 12 65.54 -13.31 -31.20
CA LEU A 12 64.12 -13.71 -31.23
C LEU A 12 63.46 -13.19 -29.98
N GLY A 13 62.64 -12.12 -30.06
CA GLY A 13 61.77 -11.64 -29.01
C GLY A 13 60.44 -12.41 -29.05
N ALA A 14 60.19 -13.27 -28.08
CA ALA A 14 58.91 -13.92 -27.89
C ALA A 14 57.90 -12.91 -27.28
N LEU A 15 56.94 -12.42 -28.07
CA LEU A 15 55.78 -11.69 -27.60
C LEU A 15 54.80 -12.69 -26.98
N LEU A 16 54.73 -12.76 -25.65
CA LEU A 16 53.65 -13.36 -24.90
C LEU A 16 52.41 -12.45 -25.00
N ALA A 17 51.51 -12.74 -25.94
CA ALA A 17 50.19 -12.14 -26.01
C ALA A 17 49.36 -12.75 -24.88
N GLY A 18 49.28 -12.03 -23.75
CA GLY A 18 48.34 -12.34 -22.66
C GLY A 18 46.92 -12.07 -23.14
N SER A 19 46.23 -13.11 -23.59
CA SER A 19 44.76 -13.03 -23.82
C SER A 19 44.08 -12.86 -22.49
N ALA A 20 43.77 -11.61 -22.12
CA ALA A 20 42.84 -11.32 -21.05
C ALA A 20 41.46 -11.91 -21.46
N LEU A 21 41.09 -13.03 -20.89
CA LEU A 21 39.75 -13.54 -20.94
C LEU A 21 38.84 -12.52 -20.24
N VAL A 22 38.32 -11.55 -21.02
CA VAL A 22 37.19 -10.74 -20.58
C VAL A 22 36.02 -11.70 -20.52
N SER A 23 35.78 -12.28 -19.33
CA SER A 23 34.52 -12.95 -19.07
C SER A 23 33.40 -11.96 -19.36
N PRO A 24 32.42 -12.29 -20.22
CA PRO A 24 31.27 -11.43 -20.38
C PRO A 24 30.67 -11.29 -18.98
N ALA A 25 30.54 -10.06 -18.50
CA ALA A 25 29.76 -9.79 -17.30
C ALA A 25 28.34 -10.31 -17.62
N MET A 26 28.03 -11.51 -17.12
CA MET A 26 26.67 -12.02 -17.14
C MET A 26 25.85 -10.93 -16.50
N ALA A 27 24.93 -10.32 -17.25
CA ALA A 27 23.94 -9.44 -16.67
C ALA A 27 23.33 -10.20 -15.49
N GLN A 28 23.58 -9.72 -14.27
CA GLN A 28 23.11 -10.40 -13.09
C GLN A 28 21.59 -10.40 -13.18
N ASP A 29 20.99 -11.58 -13.32
CA ASP A 29 19.54 -11.75 -13.35
C ASP A 29 18.94 -10.97 -12.19
N SER A 30 18.01 -10.08 -12.46
CA SER A 30 17.30 -9.28 -11.46
C SER A 30 15.79 -9.43 -11.64
N ILE A 31 15.06 -9.30 -10.55
CA ILE A 31 13.61 -9.28 -10.58
C ILE A 31 13.17 -7.81 -10.66
N TYR A 32 12.43 -7.47 -11.72
CA TYR A 32 11.94 -6.11 -11.91
C TYR A 32 10.59 -5.91 -11.22
N VAL A 33 10.53 -4.91 -10.35
CA VAL A 33 9.33 -4.52 -9.59
C VAL A 33 9.02 -3.06 -9.90
N ALA A 34 7.88 -2.81 -10.53
CA ALA A 34 7.43 -1.48 -10.88
C ALA A 34 6.40 -0.94 -9.88
N ASN A 35 6.49 0.36 -9.63
CA ASN A 35 5.64 1.08 -8.71
C ASN A 35 5.24 2.44 -9.30
N ASN A 36 3.96 2.82 -9.14
CA ASN A 36 3.58 4.22 -9.33
C ASN A 36 4.05 5.06 -8.15
N ALA A 37 4.49 6.27 -8.45
CA ALA A 37 4.81 7.28 -7.45
C ALA A 37 4.02 8.56 -7.74
N TYR A 38 3.82 9.39 -6.72
CA TYR A 38 3.29 10.74 -6.83
C TYR A 38 4.01 11.63 -5.81
N ARG A 39 5.21 12.02 -6.23
CA ARG A 39 6.13 12.88 -5.47
C ARG A 39 5.89 14.35 -5.75
N THR A 40 4.98 14.66 -6.67
CA THR A 40 4.57 16.00 -7.08
C THR A 40 3.06 16.19 -6.97
N GLY A 41 2.61 17.46 -6.94
CA GLY A 41 1.19 17.81 -6.87
C GLY A 41 0.57 17.68 -5.49
N PRO A 42 -0.78 17.82 -5.38
CA PRO A 42 -1.48 17.94 -4.10
C PRO A 42 -1.49 16.68 -3.24
N PHE A 43 -1.03 15.56 -3.78
CA PHE A 43 -0.96 14.27 -3.08
C PHE A 43 0.46 13.89 -2.63
N SER A 44 1.47 14.69 -2.98
CA SER A 44 2.88 14.40 -2.72
C SER A 44 3.22 14.26 -1.23
N GLY A 45 2.55 15.02 -0.36
CA GLY A 45 2.73 14.92 1.10
C GLY A 45 2.47 13.52 1.65
N SER A 46 1.58 12.76 0.99
CA SER A 46 1.31 11.37 1.34
C SER A 46 2.14 10.38 0.49
N GLY A 47 2.33 10.68 -0.81
CA GLY A 47 3.00 9.78 -1.75
C GLY A 47 4.50 9.66 -1.54
N THR A 48 5.16 10.75 -1.20
CA THR A 48 6.62 10.77 -0.99
C THR A 48 7.07 9.83 0.13
N PRO A 49 6.53 9.91 1.37
CA PRO A 49 6.98 9.01 2.43
C PRO A 49 6.70 7.52 2.12
N ILE A 50 5.59 7.22 1.45
CA ILE A 50 5.28 5.85 1.03
C ILE A 50 6.35 5.35 0.04
N GLY A 51 6.64 6.12 -1.00
CA GLY A 51 7.65 5.78 -2.01
C GLY A 51 9.04 5.60 -1.39
N ASP A 52 9.41 6.47 -0.44
CA ASP A 52 10.67 6.38 0.28
C ASP A 52 10.77 5.07 1.07
N GLY A 53 9.74 4.72 1.85
CA GLY A 53 9.70 3.48 2.59
C GLY A 53 9.78 2.23 1.71
N MET A 54 9.13 2.26 0.55
CA MET A 54 9.20 1.16 -0.42
C MET A 54 10.61 0.99 -0.98
N ARG A 55 11.20 2.07 -1.46
CA ARG A 55 12.56 2.08 -2.03
C ARG A 55 13.58 1.61 -1.01
N ASP A 56 13.50 2.13 0.21
CA ASP A 56 14.45 1.82 1.26
C ASP A 56 14.39 0.37 1.69
N TYR A 57 13.19 -0.24 1.74
CA TYR A 57 13.05 -1.66 2.05
C TYR A 57 13.71 -2.56 0.99
N PHE A 58 13.47 -2.33 -0.29
CA PHE A 58 14.12 -3.10 -1.35
C PHE A 58 15.62 -2.84 -1.43
N THR A 59 16.04 -1.61 -1.18
CA THR A 59 17.47 -1.27 -1.08
C THR A 59 18.11 -2.02 0.08
N MET A 60 17.47 -2.08 1.23
CA MET A 60 17.94 -2.85 2.39
C MET A 60 18.10 -4.33 2.05
N LEU A 61 17.08 -4.97 1.43
CA LEU A 61 17.18 -6.37 1.03
C LEU A 61 18.34 -6.60 0.06
N ASN A 62 18.54 -5.69 -0.90
CA ASN A 62 19.63 -5.79 -1.84
C ASN A 62 21.00 -5.65 -1.19
N GLU A 63 21.14 -4.76 -0.21
CA GLU A 63 22.41 -4.49 0.46
C GLU A 63 22.75 -5.52 1.55
N ARG A 64 21.75 -5.87 2.36
CA ARG A 64 21.93 -6.78 3.50
C ARG A 64 21.92 -8.25 3.08
N ASP A 65 20.97 -8.64 2.21
CA ASP A 65 20.65 -10.05 1.93
C ASP A 65 21.04 -10.48 0.51
N GLY A 66 21.54 -9.56 -0.32
CA GLY A 66 21.82 -9.86 -1.73
C GLY A 66 20.58 -9.94 -2.61
N GLY A 67 19.43 -9.45 -2.15
CA GLY A 67 18.12 -9.50 -2.78
C GLY A 67 17.22 -10.59 -2.19
N ILE A 68 16.27 -11.09 -2.98
CA ILE A 68 15.33 -12.13 -2.57
C ILE A 68 15.78 -13.46 -3.17
N GLY A 69 16.05 -14.45 -2.32
CA GLY A 69 16.58 -15.77 -2.78
C GLY A 69 17.93 -15.65 -3.53
N GLY A 70 18.73 -14.62 -3.23
CA GLY A 70 20.01 -14.32 -3.88
C GLY A 70 19.87 -13.60 -5.24
N VAL A 71 18.68 -13.08 -5.57
CA VAL A 71 18.42 -12.32 -6.80
C VAL A 71 18.11 -10.88 -6.44
N LYS A 72 18.85 -9.93 -7.01
CA LYS A 72 18.64 -8.50 -6.78
C LYS A 72 17.27 -8.05 -7.26
N ILE A 73 16.67 -7.12 -6.54
CA ILE A 73 15.44 -6.44 -6.94
C ILE A 73 15.80 -5.15 -7.65
N ASN A 74 15.35 -5.03 -8.88
CA ASN A 74 15.35 -3.78 -9.62
C ASN A 74 14.02 -3.08 -9.39
N PHE A 75 13.96 -2.22 -8.37
CA PHE A 75 12.77 -1.44 -8.02
C PHE A 75 12.78 -0.10 -8.75
N GLU A 76 11.74 0.18 -9.49
CA GLU A 76 11.61 1.41 -10.25
C GLU A 76 10.28 2.11 -9.97
N GLU A 77 10.35 3.41 -9.74
CA GLU A 77 9.19 4.28 -9.59
C GLU A 77 8.90 5.03 -10.88
N CYS A 78 7.62 5.10 -11.23
CA CYS A 78 7.13 5.92 -12.33
C CYS A 78 6.25 7.05 -11.75
N GLU A 79 6.65 8.31 -11.98
CA GLU A 79 5.95 9.49 -11.44
C GLU A 79 4.66 9.75 -12.19
N THR A 80 3.55 9.75 -11.47
CA THR A 80 2.20 9.92 -12.04
C THR A 80 1.52 11.21 -11.64
N GLY A 81 1.96 11.90 -10.59
CA GLY A 81 1.23 13.01 -9.98
C GLY A 81 -0.17 12.62 -9.52
N TYR A 82 -0.43 11.31 -9.28
CA TYR A 82 -1.75 10.74 -8.97
C TYR A 82 -2.74 10.78 -10.16
N ASP A 83 -2.28 11.00 -11.37
CA ASP A 83 -3.10 11.01 -12.58
C ASP A 83 -3.30 9.59 -13.14
N THR A 84 -4.55 9.23 -13.41
CA THR A 84 -4.91 7.88 -13.88
C THR A 84 -4.37 7.57 -15.27
N LYS A 85 -4.33 8.55 -16.20
CA LYS A 85 -3.82 8.34 -17.56
C LYS A 85 -2.32 8.08 -17.53
N LYS A 86 -1.57 8.90 -16.78
CA LYS A 86 -0.13 8.68 -16.56
C LYS A 86 0.14 7.34 -15.86
N SER A 87 -0.72 6.95 -14.93
CA SER A 87 -0.61 5.64 -14.26
C SER A 87 -0.70 4.47 -15.25
N ILE A 88 -1.51 4.58 -16.29
CA ILE A 88 -1.60 3.56 -17.35
C ILE A 88 -0.38 3.62 -18.28
N GLU A 89 0.14 4.80 -18.58
CA GLU A 89 1.40 4.95 -19.32
C GLU A 89 2.56 4.27 -18.55
N CYS A 90 2.62 4.46 -17.22
CA CYS A 90 3.57 3.78 -16.34
C CYS A 90 3.37 2.26 -16.31
N TYR A 91 2.12 1.78 -16.33
CA TYR A 91 1.81 0.35 -16.43
C TYR A 91 2.36 -0.26 -17.73
N GLU A 92 2.15 0.39 -18.87
CA GLU A 92 2.65 -0.12 -20.16
C GLU A 92 4.21 -0.11 -20.21
N GLN A 93 4.85 0.87 -19.57
CA GLN A 93 6.32 0.86 -19.41
C GLN A 93 6.77 -0.30 -18.52
N ALA A 94 6.09 -0.53 -17.39
CA ALA A 94 6.38 -1.64 -16.48
C ALA A 94 6.24 -3.00 -17.19
N LYS A 95 5.18 -3.16 -17.98
CA LYS A 95 4.94 -4.34 -18.82
C LYS A 95 6.08 -4.57 -19.82
N SER A 96 6.54 -3.52 -20.52
CA SER A 96 7.64 -3.64 -21.48
C SER A 96 8.97 -4.09 -20.87
N LYS A 97 9.14 -3.88 -19.55
CA LYS A 97 10.30 -4.31 -18.76
C LYS A 97 10.06 -5.63 -18.01
N ASN A 98 8.97 -6.35 -18.32
CA ASN A 98 8.59 -7.62 -17.68
C ASN A 98 8.47 -7.54 -16.17
N THR A 99 7.76 -6.52 -15.65
CA THR A 99 7.49 -6.44 -14.21
C THR A 99 6.77 -7.68 -13.72
N VAL A 100 7.18 -8.21 -12.57
CA VAL A 100 6.56 -9.40 -11.98
C VAL A 100 5.34 -9.08 -11.13
N ILE A 101 5.16 -7.78 -10.78
CA ILE A 101 4.06 -7.25 -9.98
C ILE A 101 3.94 -5.75 -10.23
N TYR A 102 2.76 -5.21 -10.06
CA TYR A 102 2.50 -3.78 -10.24
C TYR A 102 1.73 -3.19 -9.06
N SER A 103 2.24 -2.11 -8.49
CA SER A 103 1.60 -1.38 -7.37
C SER A 103 1.12 -0.01 -7.83
N PRO A 104 -0.20 0.17 -8.07
CA PRO A 104 -0.76 1.40 -8.66
C PRO A 104 -0.90 2.57 -7.69
N TRP A 105 -1.00 2.34 -6.38
CA TRP A 105 -1.14 3.35 -5.32
C TRP A 105 -2.24 4.39 -5.53
N SER A 106 -3.29 3.99 -6.23
CA SER A 106 -4.46 4.82 -6.50
C SER A 106 -5.64 3.94 -6.88
N THR A 107 -6.82 4.20 -6.31
CA THR A 107 -8.05 3.51 -6.70
C THR A 107 -8.38 3.72 -8.18
N GLY A 108 -8.23 4.95 -8.70
CA GLY A 108 -8.45 5.22 -10.11
C GLY A 108 -7.50 4.46 -11.02
N ALA A 109 -6.21 4.41 -10.67
CA ALA A 109 -5.20 3.64 -11.40
C ALA A 109 -5.47 2.12 -11.32
N THR A 110 -5.87 1.62 -10.15
CA THR A 110 -6.23 0.21 -9.96
C THR A 110 -7.41 -0.17 -10.86
N LEU A 111 -8.50 0.60 -10.83
CA LEU A 111 -9.67 0.38 -11.68
C LEU A 111 -9.30 0.35 -13.17
N ALA A 112 -8.42 1.24 -13.62
CA ALA A 112 -7.98 1.30 -15.01
C ALA A 112 -7.05 0.14 -15.40
N ALA A 113 -6.29 -0.42 -14.45
CA ALA A 113 -5.37 -1.53 -14.68
C ALA A 113 -6.05 -2.92 -14.59
N ILE A 114 -7.14 -3.05 -13.82
CA ILE A 114 -7.88 -4.32 -13.63
C ILE A 114 -8.14 -5.08 -14.93
N PRO A 115 -8.68 -4.46 -16.01
CA PRO A 115 -8.97 -5.18 -17.26
C PRO A 115 -7.72 -5.69 -18.00
N ARG A 116 -6.54 -5.16 -17.68
CA ARG A 116 -5.26 -5.53 -18.32
C ARG A 116 -4.54 -6.66 -17.59
N ALA A 117 -4.65 -6.69 -16.27
CA ALA A 117 -3.87 -7.56 -15.40
C ALA A 117 -3.89 -9.04 -15.80
N HIS A 118 -5.06 -9.56 -16.15
CA HIS A 118 -5.22 -10.97 -16.56
C HIS A 118 -4.71 -11.26 -17.97
N ILE A 119 -4.79 -10.28 -18.88
CA ILE A 119 -4.28 -10.40 -20.25
C ILE A 119 -2.76 -10.42 -20.24
N ASP A 120 -2.18 -9.49 -19.49
CA ASP A 120 -0.75 -9.27 -19.42
C ASP A 120 -0.05 -10.21 -18.41
N LYS A 121 -0.84 -10.94 -17.61
CA LYS A 121 -0.35 -11.82 -16.53
C LYS A 121 0.55 -11.10 -15.52
N ILE A 122 0.18 -9.87 -15.19
CA ILE A 122 0.86 -9.04 -14.19
C ILE A 122 -0.09 -8.87 -13.00
N PRO A 123 0.19 -9.47 -11.85
CA PRO A 123 -0.63 -9.28 -10.66
C PRO A 123 -0.53 -7.82 -10.17
N ILE A 124 -1.68 -7.26 -9.81
CA ILE A 124 -1.78 -5.95 -9.18
C ILE A 124 -1.82 -6.16 -7.68
N LEU A 125 -0.89 -5.53 -6.95
CA LEU A 125 -0.98 -5.39 -5.51
C LEU A 125 -1.34 -3.96 -5.18
N SER A 126 -2.63 -3.74 -4.88
CA SER A 126 -3.21 -2.44 -4.55
C SER A 126 -3.50 -2.38 -3.05
N MET A 127 -2.43 -2.26 -2.23
CA MET A 127 -2.53 -2.33 -0.77
C MET A 127 -3.64 -1.44 -0.23
N ALA A 128 -4.70 -2.06 0.29
CA ALA A 128 -5.81 -1.39 0.96
C ALA A 128 -6.42 -0.19 0.20
N TYR A 129 -6.28 -0.17 -1.14
CA TYR A 129 -7.02 0.73 -2.04
C TYR A 129 -8.27 0.03 -2.60
N GLY A 130 -9.07 0.70 -3.45
CA GLY A 130 -10.14 0.07 -4.22
C GLY A 130 -9.59 -0.78 -5.37
N LEU A 131 -10.35 -1.67 -5.90
CA LEU A 131 -11.77 -1.94 -5.71
C LEU A 131 -11.99 -2.95 -4.57
N SER A 132 -12.81 -2.64 -3.57
CA SER A 132 -13.09 -3.57 -2.46
C SER A 132 -13.65 -4.92 -2.93
N ALA A 133 -14.44 -4.93 -4.01
CA ALA A 133 -14.95 -6.17 -4.63
C ALA A 133 -13.83 -7.11 -5.11
N SER A 134 -12.62 -6.61 -5.40
CA SER A 134 -11.49 -7.44 -5.85
C SER A 134 -10.88 -8.32 -4.75
N ALA A 135 -11.37 -8.20 -3.51
CA ALA A 135 -11.09 -9.18 -2.46
C ALA A 135 -11.65 -10.58 -2.81
N ASP A 136 -12.68 -10.68 -3.66
CA ASP A 136 -13.11 -11.96 -4.21
C ASP A 136 -12.16 -12.42 -5.32
N GLY A 137 -11.15 -13.19 -4.96
CA GLY A 137 -10.18 -13.73 -5.90
C GLY A 137 -10.77 -14.75 -6.89
N GLY A 138 -11.96 -15.29 -6.60
CA GLY A 138 -12.72 -16.11 -7.55
C GLY A 138 -13.10 -15.33 -8.80
N GLN A 139 -13.47 -14.06 -8.63
CA GLN A 139 -13.83 -13.15 -9.72
C GLN A 139 -12.65 -12.31 -10.20
N PHE A 140 -11.67 -11.99 -9.33
CA PHE A 140 -10.53 -11.13 -9.63
C PHE A 140 -9.18 -11.85 -9.43
N PRO A 141 -8.84 -12.83 -10.29
CA PRO A 141 -7.66 -13.68 -10.06
C PRO A 141 -6.31 -12.96 -10.11
N TRP A 142 -6.26 -11.72 -10.57
CA TRP A 142 -5.02 -10.95 -10.76
C TRP A 142 -4.94 -9.66 -9.93
N VAL A 143 -5.89 -9.43 -9.01
CA VAL A 143 -5.94 -8.21 -8.21
C VAL A 143 -5.94 -8.56 -6.73
N PHE A 144 -4.99 -8.03 -5.99
CA PHE A 144 -4.77 -8.28 -4.56
C PHE A 144 -4.79 -6.96 -3.80
N ILE A 145 -5.52 -6.92 -2.69
CA ILE A 145 -5.74 -5.71 -1.90
C ILE A 145 -5.46 -5.90 -0.39
N PRO A 146 -4.38 -6.63 -0.01
CA PRO A 146 -4.07 -6.79 1.39
C PRO A 146 -3.70 -5.45 2.06
N PRO A 147 -3.82 -5.36 3.39
CA PRO A 147 -4.35 -6.38 4.30
C PRO A 147 -5.85 -6.27 4.53
N LEU A 148 -6.53 -5.24 4.02
CA LEU A 148 -7.93 -4.87 4.24
C LEU A 148 -8.52 -4.18 3.02
N THR A 149 -9.83 -4.28 2.86
CA THR A 149 -10.61 -3.46 1.94
C THR A 149 -11.07 -2.16 2.60
N TYR A 150 -11.49 -1.17 1.81
CA TYR A 150 -12.18 0.02 2.37
C TYR A 150 -13.49 -0.35 3.06
N TRP A 151 -14.15 -1.42 2.64
CA TRP A 151 -15.36 -1.90 3.26
C TRP A 151 -15.09 -2.51 4.64
N ASP A 152 -13.96 -3.23 4.78
CA ASP A 152 -13.47 -3.67 6.10
C ASP A 152 -13.19 -2.46 7.00
N GLY A 153 -12.47 -1.46 6.49
CA GLY A 153 -12.15 -0.24 7.24
C GLY A 153 -13.39 0.52 7.69
N ALA A 154 -14.38 0.71 6.80
CA ALA A 154 -15.64 1.35 7.15
C ALA A 154 -16.41 0.56 8.22
N SER A 155 -16.41 -0.77 8.16
CA SER A 155 -17.02 -1.63 9.18
C SER A 155 -16.28 -1.55 10.53
N ILE A 156 -14.95 -1.44 10.51
CA ILE A 156 -14.14 -1.21 11.72
C ILE A 156 -14.44 0.18 12.31
N MET A 157 -14.66 1.21 11.49
CA MET A 157 -15.11 2.52 11.98
C MET A 157 -16.45 2.42 12.71
N VAL A 158 -17.41 1.68 12.16
CA VAL A 158 -18.71 1.45 12.81
C VAL A 158 -18.53 0.68 14.14
N ARG A 159 -17.66 -0.34 14.17
CA ARG A 159 -17.30 -1.07 15.39
C ARG A 159 -16.62 -0.15 16.41
N HIS A 160 -15.73 0.73 15.98
CA HIS A 160 -15.10 1.72 16.86
C HIS A 160 -16.16 2.63 17.54
N MET A 161 -17.10 3.16 16.75
CA MET A 161 -18.22 3.94 17.29
C MET A 161 -19.01 3.14 18.33
N ALA A 162 -19.37 1.90 18.01
CA ALA A 162 -20.09 1.02 18.90
C ALA A 162 -19.33 0.78 20.22
N ASN A 163 -18.04 0.52 20.15
CA ASN A 163 -17.19 0.32 21.32
C ASN A 163 -17.16 1.56 22.23
N GLU A 164 -17.04 2.76 21.66
CA GLU A 164 -17.08 4.02 22.44
C GLU A 164 -18.45 4.30 23.05
N LEU A 165 -19.52 3.82 22.43
CA LEU A 165 -20.90 3.99 22.90
C LEU A 165 -21.37 2.89 23.87
N GLY A 166 -20.62 1.79 23.99
CA GLY A 166 -20.95 0.66 24.86
C GLY A 166 -21.73 -0.46 24.20
N GLY A 167 -21.77 -0.54 22.87
CA GLY A 167 -22.34 -1.67 22.12
C GLY A 167 -22.95 -1.31 20.77
N MET A 168 -23.16 -2.32 19.92
CA MET A 168 -23.77 -2.14 18.59
C MET A 168 -25.23 -1.63 18.67
N ASP A 169 -25.95 -1.96 19.71
CA ASP A 169 -27.33 -1.49 20.00
C ASP A 169 -27.40 0.02 20.26
N LYS A 170 -26.30 0.63 20.68
CA LYS A 170 -26.18 2.07 20.96
C LYS A 170 -25.97 2.92 19.72
N LEU A 171 -25.78 2.30 18.56
CA LEU A 171 -25.65 3.01 17.28
C LEU A 171 -26.99 3.60 16.81
N LYS A 172 -28.11 3.03 17.23
CA LYS A 172 -29.45 3.48 16.81
C LYS A 172 -29.65 4.98 17.09
N GLY A 173 -30.02 5.73 16.04
CA GLY A 173 -30.25 7.17 16.09
C GLY A 173 -28.98 8.04 16.12
N LYS A 174 -27.79 7.45 16.05
CA LYS A 174 -26.53 8.19 15.91
C LYS A 174 -26.32 8.64 14.48
N LYS A 175 -25.47 9.66 14.29
CA LYS A 175 -25.10 10.18 12.98
C LYS A 175 -23.61 10.04 12.73
N LEU A 176 -23.24 9.33 11.66
CA LEU A 176 -21.88 9.26 11.12
C LEU A 176 -21.78 10.15 9.89
N GLY A 177 -20.93 11.17 9.94
CA GLY A 177 -20.58 11.95 8.76
C GLY A 177 -19.40 11.32 8.02
N LEU A 178 -19.52 11.13 6.72
CA LEU A 178 -18.42 10.71 5.85
C LEU A 178 -17.91 11.94 5.10
N ILE A 179 -16.74 12.45 5.48
CA ILE A 179 -16.00 13.42 4.66
C ILE A 179 -15.20 12.61 3.65
N HIS A 180 -15.42 12.85 2.36
CA HIS A 180 -14.78 12.03 1.35
C HIS A 180 -14.35 12.82 0.12
N LEU A 181 -13.23 12.45 -0.48
CA LEU A 181 -12.84 12.98 -1.78
C LEU A 181 -13.92 12.59 -2.81
N ASP A 182 -14.39 13.55 -3.61
CA ASP A 182 -15.38 13.29 -4.66
C ASP A 182 -14.74 12.62 -5.88
N ALA A 183 -14.27 11.41 -5.66
CA ALA A 183 -13.61 10.55 -6.63
C ALA A 183 -13.91 9.08 -6.29
N PRO A 184 -13.63 8.12 -7.18
CA PRO A 184 -13.87 6.70 -6.91
C PRO A 184 -13.32 6.23 -5.56
N TYR A 185 -12.11 6.66 -5.20
CA TYR A 185 -11.49 6.39 -3.90
C TYR A 185 -12.37 6.78 -2.71
N GLY A 186 -12.84 8.04 -2.68
CA GLY A 186 -13.59 8.57 -1.54
C GLY A 186 -15.00 7.98 -1.43
N LYS A 187 -15.55 7.47 -2.53
CA LYS A 187 -16.89 6.88 -2.59
C LYS A 187 -16.92 5.39 -2.24
N GLU A 188 -15.76 4.73 -2.19
CA GLU A 188 -15.65 3.28 -1.91
C GLU A 188 -16.42 2.84 -0.65
N PRO A 189 -16.34 3.51 0.51
CA PRO A 189 -17.01 3.03 1.72
C PRO A 189 -18.53 3.28 1.75
N ILE A 190 -19.09 4.07 0.83
CA ILE A 190 -20.51 4.47 0.88
C ILE A 190 -21.45 3.26 0.89
N PRO A 191 -21.36 2.28 -0.02
CA PRO A 191 -22.32 1.18 -0.05
C PRO A 191 -22.35 0.36 1.24
N VAL A 192 -21.20 0.09 1.84
CA VAL A 192 -21.12 -0.67 3.08
C VAL A 192 -21.62 0.14 4.27
N LEU A 193 -21.32 1.45 4.33
CA LEU A 193 -21.82 2.32 5.39
C LEU A 193 -23.36 2.43 5.35
N GLU A 194 -23.96 2.55 4.16
CA GLU A 194 -25.41 2.56 3.97
C GLU A 194 -26.05 1.22 4.39
N ALA A 195 -25.43 0.09 4.03
CA ALA A 195 -25.90 -1.24 4.45
C ALA A 195 -25.85 -1.41 5.97
N LEU A 196 -24.73 -1.00 6.61
CA LEU A 196 -24.58 -1.05 8.06
C LEU A 196 -25.51 -0.08 8.78
N ALA A 197 -25.73 1.14 8.23
CA ALA A 197 -26.67 2.10 8.76
C ALA A 197 -28.10 1.55 8.78
N LYS A 198 -28.52 0.91 7.68
CA LYS A 198 -29.81 0.24 7.61
C LYS A 198 -29.95 -0.89 8.64
N LYS A 199 -28.87 -1.68 8.83
CA LYS A 199 -28.88 -2.82 9.78
C LYS A 199 -28.92 -2.35 11.23
N TYR A 200 -28.12 -1.35 11.61
CA TYR A 200 -27.94 -0.92 13.00
C TYR A 200 -28.67 0.36 13.38
N GLY A 201 -29.39 0.97 12.45
CA GLY A 201 -30.30 2.10 12.71
C GLY A 201 -29.59 3.44 12.95
N PHE A 202 -28.36 3.63 12.48
CA PHE A 202 -27.71 4.93 12.50
C PHE A 202 -27.90 5.66 11.16
N GLU A 203 -27.60 6.95 11.10
CA GLU A 203 -27.69 7.80 9.90
C GLU A 203 -26.28 8.04 9.32
N VAL A 204 -26.15 7.96 7.99
CA VAL A 204 -24.94 8.39 7.29
C VAL A 204 -25.19 9.72 6.59
N LYS A 205 -24.31 10.69 6.82
CA LYS A 205 -24.28 11.98 6.12
C LYS A 205 -23.04 12.06 5.24
N LEU A 206 -23.22 12.36 3.96
CA LEU A 206 -22.12 12.47 3.00
C LEU A 206 -21.67 13.93 2.87
N TYR A 207 -20.37 14.15 2.96
CA TYR A 207 -19.70 15.45 2.82
C TYR A 207 -18.62 15.34 1.74
N PRO A 208 -18.99 15.44 0.45
CA PRO A 208 -18.05 15.34 -0.66
C PRO A 208 -17.13 16.58 -0.72
N VAL A 209 -15.86 16.35 -0.99
CA VAL A 209 -14.84 17.36 -1.23
C VAL A 209 -14.34 17.20 -2.66
N ALA A 210 -14.59 18.17 -3.51
CA ALA A 210 -14.04 18.16 -4.87
C ALA A 210 -12.52 18.35 -4.84
N ALA A 211 -11.82 17.82 -5.84
CA ALA A 211 -10.36 17.94 -5.90
C ALA A 211 -9.87 19.41 -5.88
N ALA A 212 -10.64 20.34 -6.46
CA ALA A 212 -10.33 21.75 -6.41
C ALA A 212 -10.49 22.39 -5.02
N ASP A 213 -11.31 21.78 -4.15
CA ASP A 213 -11.69 22.32 -2.84
C ASP A 213 -10.93 21.66 -1.68
N MET A 214 -9.96 20.77 -1.97
CA MET A 214 -9.24 20.03 -0.93
C MET A 214 -8.59 20.94 0.13
N GLN A 215 -8.15 22.13 -0.27
CA GLN A 215 -7.55 23.14 0.62
C GLN A 215 -8.53 24.23 1.06
N ASN A 216 -9.79 24.16 0.62
CA ASN A 216 -10.83 25.15 0.93
C ASN A 216 -12.13 24.47 1.34
N GLN A 217 -12.19 23.94 2.56
CA GLN A 217 -13.32 23.16 3.07
C GLN A 217 -14.31 23.98 3.93
N GLY A 218 -14.18 25.32 3.99
CA GLY A 218 -14.97 26.15 4.92
C GLY A 218 -16.48 25.96 4.79
N SER A 219 -17.03 25.94 3.56
CA SER A 219 -18.47 25.74 3.32
C SER A 219 -18.96 24.36 3.76
N LEU A 220 -18.14 23.32 3.55
CA LEU A 220 -18.43 21.97 3.99
C LEU A 220 -18.55 21.92 5.53
N TRP A 221 -17.62 22.54 6.24
CA TRP A 221 -17.62 22.55 7.70
C TRP A 221 -18.77 23.36 8.31
N LEU A 222 -19.30 24.37 7.62
CA LEU A 222 -20.56 25.02 8.02
C LEU A 222 -21.74 24.03 7.94
N SER A 223 -21.77 23.17 6.93
CA SER A 223 -22.79 22.12 6.81
C SER A 223 -22.64 21.06 7.93
N ILE A 224 -21.42 20.60 8.20
CA ILE A 224 -21.14 19.68 9.31
C ILE A 224 -21.59 20.26 10.65
N ARG A 225 -21.30 21.55 10.90
CA ARG A 225 -21.71 22.26 12.11
C ARG A 225 -23.24 22.34 12.26
N ARG A 226 -23.97 22.54 11.16
CA ARG A 226 -25.44 22.53 11.15
C ARG A 226 -26.01 21.16 11.42
N ASP A 227 -25.44 20.11 10.78
CA ASP A 227 -25.98 18.76 10.79
C ASP A 227 -25.63 17.99 12.08
N ARG A 228 -24.57 18.43 12.79
CA ARG A 228 -24.10 17.92 14.09
C ARG A 228 -23.96 16.39 14.12
N PRO A 229 -23.08 15.80 13.28
CA PRO A 229 -22.82 14.37 13.38
C PRO A 229 -22.14 14.02 14.72
N ASP A 230 -22.46 12.83 15.27
CA ASP A 230 -21.81 12.31 16.48
C ASP A 230 -20.35 11.94 16.25
N TYR A 231 -20.04 11.47 15.03
CA TYR A 231 -18.70 11.10 14.56
C TYR A 231 -18.48 11.55 13.12
N LEU A 232 -17.22 11.77 12.78
CA LEU A 232 -16.79 12.00 11.40
C LEU A 232 -15.77 10.93 11.01
N TYR A 233 -16.00 10.29 9.85
CA TYR A 233 -15.04 9.42 9.18
C TYR A 233 -14.45 10.18 8.00
N ASN A 234 -13.13 10.44 8.04
CA ASN A 234 -12.45 11.17 6.98
C ASN A 234 -11.81 10.20 5.99
N GLN A 235 -12.48 9.95 4.87
CA GLN A 235 -11.99 9.24 3.69
C GLN A 235 -11.25 10.23 2.77
N GLY A 236 -10.31 10.96 3.34
CA GLY A 236 -9.53 11.99 2.69
C GLY A 236 -8.16 11.50 2.20
N TRP A 237 -7.55 12.28 1.33
CA TRP A 237 -6.23 12.01 0.77
C TRP A 237 -5.45 13.30 0.46
N GLY A 238 -4.12 13.26 0.66
CA GLY A 238 -3.24 14.38 0.34
C GLY A 238 -3.62 15.67 1.07
N ALA A 239 -3.61 16.80 0.39
CA ALA A 239 -3.86 18.13 0.96
C ALA A 239 -5.25 18.27 1.62
N MET A 240 -6.18 17.36 1.36
CA MET A 240 -7.50 17.35 2.01
C MET A 240 -7.40 17.06 3.51
N ASN A 241 -6.46 16.18 3.93
CA ASN A 241 -6.35 15.71 5.30
C ASN A 241 -5.95 16.80 6.31
N PRO A 242 -4.81 17.50 6.12
CA PRO A 242 -4.42 18.57 7.04
C PRO A 242 -5.45 19.71 7.09
N THR A 243 -6.17 19.95 5.98
CA THR A 243 -7.25 20.93 5.93
C THR A 243 -8.44 20.47 6.79
N ALA A 244 -8.84 19.20 6.70
CA ALA A 244 -9.93 18.65 7.51
C ALA A 244 -9.62 18.74 9.01
N VAL A 245 -8.39 18.46 9.44
CA VAL A 245 -7.97 18.58 10.84
C VAL A 245 -8.05 20.04 11.31
N LYS A 246 -7.51 20.98 10.54
CA LYS A 246 -7.56 22.43 10.86
C LYS A 246 -8.99 22.95 10.95
N GLU A 247 -9.82 22.60 9.99
CA GLU A 247 -11.21 23.05 9.96
C GLU A 247 -12.05 22.42 11.07
N ALA A 248 -11.79 21.15 11.46
CA ALA A 248 -12.44 20.55 12.62
C ALA A 248 -12.19 21.37 13.89
N ILE A 249 -10.93 21.71 14.15
CA ILE A 249 -10.52 22.52 15.30
C ILE A 249 -11.17 23.91 15.23
N LYS A 250 -11.04 24.60 14.11
CA LYS A 250 -11.59 25.94 13.89
C LYS A 250 -13.10 26.02 14.09
N ASN A 251 -13.83 24.97 13.71
CA ASN A 251 -15.29 24.88 13.86
C ASN A 251 -15.74 24.28 15.19
N GLY A 252 -14.83 23.98 16.11
CA GLY A 252 -15.11 23.44 17.43
C GLY A 252 -15.67 22.02 17.41
N PHE A 253 -15.38 21.23 16.35
CA PHE A 253 -15.73 19.82 16.31
C PHE A 253 -14.81 19.04 17.26
N PRO A 254 -15.33 18.15 18.11
CA PRO A 254 -14.48 17.36 19.02
C PRO A 254 -13.47 16.51 18.24
N ILE A 255 -12.21 16.88 18.30
CA ILE A 255 -11.15 16.26 17.47
C ILE A 255 -11.04 14.76 17.67
N ALA A 256 -11.32 14.26 18.89
CA ALA A 256 -11.35 12.82 19.20
C ALA A 256 -12.51 12.06 18.54
N LYS A 257 -13.47 12.76 17.92
CA LYS A 257 -14.59 12.16 17.15
C LYS A 257 -14.35 12.26 15.63
N LEU A 258 -13.26 12.88 15.20
CA LEU A 258 -12.78 12.82 13.82
C LEU A 258 -11.80 11.65 13.68
N VAL A 259 -12.19 10.65 12.88
CA VAL A 259 -11.40 9.45 12.64
C VAL A 259 -11.03 9.37 11.17
N GLY A 260 -9.74 9.44 10.85
CA GLY A 260 -9.25 9.24 9.49
C GLY A 260 -9.25 7.78 9.07
N VAL A 261 -9.47 7.53 7.78
CA VAL A 261 -9.02 6.27 7.18
C VAL A 261 -7.50 6.19 7.28
N TRP A 262 -6.92 5.01 7.13
CA TRP A 262 -5.45 4.82 7.20
C TRP A 262 -4.61 5.71 6.28
N TRP A 263 -5.21 6.32 5.24
CA TRP A 263 -4.57 7.32 4.38
C TRP A 263 -4.66 8.75 4.93
N ALA A 264 -5.51 9.00 5.89
CA ALA A 264 -5.64 10.27 6.60
C ALA A 264 -4.95 10.22 7.98
N GLY A 265 -3.98 9.33 8.15
CA GLY A 265 -3.15 9.15 9.33
C GLY A 265 -1.69 9.50 9.08
N GLY A 266 -1.39 10.39 8.16
CA GLY A 266 -0.05 10.93 7.99
C GLY A 266 0.36 11.79 9.19
N ASP A 267 1.65 11.73 9.58
CA ASP A 267 2.16 12.52 10.69
C ASP A 267 2.03 14.02 10.43
N ASP A 268 2.28 14.44 9.18
CA ASP A 268 2.14 15.84 8.77
C ASP A 268 0.67 16.29 8.72
N ASP A 269 -0.28 15.37 8.49
CA ASP A 269 -1.71 15.67 8.54
C ASP A 269 -2.11 16.12 9.96
N ALA A 270 -1.66 15.40 10.97
CA ALA A 270 -1.92 15.71 12.37
C ALA A 270 -1.13 16.95 12.86
N ARG A 271 0.16 17.07 12.50
CA ARG A 271 1.00 18.24 12.84
C ARG A 271 0.41 19.54 12.36
N ALA A 272 -0.28 19.53 11.21
CA ALA A 272 -0.89 20.71 10.63
C ALA A 272 -1.94 21.38 11.52
N GLY A 273 -2.58 20.63 12.43
CA GLY A 273 -3.55 21.14 13.40
C GLY A 273 -2.91 21.74 14.66
N GLY A 274 -1.58 21.69 14.79
CA GLY A 274 -0.90 22.20 15.98
C GLY A 274 -1.22 21.43 17.26
N PRO A 275 -1.10 22.07 18.43
CA PRO A 275 -1.37 21.42 19.73
C PRO A 275 -2.81 20.90 19.87
N GLU A 276 -3.77 21.55 19.23
CA GLU A 276 -5.19 21.23 19.29
C GLU A 276 -5.53 19.95 18.50
N ALA A 277 -4.62 19.45 17.64
CA ALA A 277 -4.77 18.16 16.98
C ALA A 277 -4.59 16.97 17.92
N LYS A 278 -4.09 17.18 19.14
CA LYS A 278 -3.99 16.10 20.14
C LYS A 278 -5.35 15.44 20.35
N GLY A 279 -5.39 14.12 20.21
CA GLY A 279 -6.62 13.34 20.25
C GLY A 279 -7.22 13.03 18.88
N TYR A 280 -6.70 13.60 17.78
CA TYR A 280 -7.08 13.18 16.43
C TYR A 280 -6.82 11.70 16.25
N LYS A 281 -7.75 10.98 15.62
CA LYS A 281 -7.70 9.54 15.46
C LYS A 281 -7.60 9.14 13.98
N SER A 282 -6.96 8.00 13.73
CA SER A 282 -6.94 7.36 12.42
C SER A 282 -6.99 5.84 12.57
N LEU A 283 -7.67 5.16 11.66
CA LEU A 283 -7.51 3.71 11.51
C LEU A 283 -6.12 3.41 10.95
N ASN A 284 -5.47 2.38 11.46
CA ASN A 284 -4.18 1.93 10.98
C ASN A 284 -4.08 0.41 10.99
N PHE A 285 -3.32 -0.13 10.05
CA PHE A 285 -3.00 -1.56 9.95
C PHE A 285 -1.49 -1.85 10.00
N ASN A 286 -0.67 -0.82 10.21
CA ASN A 286 0.75 -0.92 10.55
C ASN A 286 1.07 0.09 11.65
N ALA A 287 2.08 -0.20 12.45
CA ALA A 287 2.53 0.71 13.50
C ALA A 287 3.43 1.82 12.96
N ALA A 288 3.33 3.00 13.57
CA ALA A 288 4.30 4.08 13.42
C ALA A 288 5.45 3.91 14.42
N GLY A 289 6.59 4.51 14.12
CA GLY A 289 7.78 4.51 14.95
C GLY A 289 8.97 3.83 14.29
N SER A 290 10.16 4.22 14.74
CA SER A 290 11.43 3.69 14.21
C SER A 290 12.03 2.55 15.02
N ASN A 291 11.45 2.16 16.18
CA ASN A 291 12.04 1.18 17.10
C ASN A 291 11.94 -0.28 16.63
N PHE A 292 11.33 -0.55 15.50
CA PHE A 292 11.22 -1.90 14.94
C PHE A 292 12.56 -2.34 14.34
N PRO A 293 12.99 -3.60 14.54
CA PRO A 293 14.27 -4.09 14.00
C PRO A 293 14.40 -3.86 12.49
N VAL A 294 13.32 -4.06 11.70
CA VAL A 294 13.33 -3.79 10.25
C VAL A 294 13.65 -2.33 9.93
N ILE A 295 13.14 -1.36 10.71
CA ILE A 295 13.41 0.06 10.51
C ILE A 295 14.84 0.39 10.94
N GLN A 296 15.35 -0.24 12.00
CA GLN A 296 16.75 -0.10 12.42
C GLN A 296 17.71 -0.66 11.36
N ASP A 297 17.36 -1.76 10.69
CA ASP A 297 18.13 -2.30 9.57
C ASP A 297 18.12 -1.35 8.37
N ILE A 298 16.99 -0.73 8.05
CA ILE A 298 16.91 0.31 7.02
C ILE A 298 17.80 1.50 7.38
N LEU A 299 17.73 2.00 8.62
CA LEU A 299 18.60 3.09 9.08
C LEU A 299 20.07 2.73 8.88
N LYS A 300 20.49 1.54 9.31
CA LYS A 300 21.88 1.07 9.25
C LYS A 300 22.38 0.81 7.83
N HIS A 301 21.60 0.15 6.99
CA HIS A 301 22.05 -0.35 5.68
C HIS A 301 21.74 0.59 4.51
N VAL A 302 20.81 1.54 4.69
CA VAL A 302 20.36 2.45 3.65
C VAL A 302 20.59 3.91 4.02
N VAL A 303 19.96 4.39 5.10
CA VAL A 303 19.95 5.81 5.48
C VAL A 303 21.36 6.28 5.88
N ASP A 304 22.03 5.59 6.79
CA ASP A 304 23.37 5.91 7.28
C ASP A 304 24.47 5.69 6.20
N LYS A 305 24.09 5.07 5.07
CA LYS A 305 24.93 4.91 3.89
C LYS A 305 24.66 5.95 2.80
N GLY A 306 23.74 6.89 3.06
CA GLY A 306 23.37 7.93 2.09
C GLY A 306 22.63 7.41 0.86
N LYS A 307 21.94 6.25 0.98
CA LYS A 307 21.21 5.61 -0.14
C LYS A 307 19.69 5.89 -0.09
N SER A 308 19.17 6.45 1.00
CA SER A 308 17.78 6.84 1.15
C SER A 308 17.49 8.18 0.50
N LEU A 309 16.26 8.36 0.02
CA LEU A 309 15.71 9.67 -0.35
C LEU A 309 14.98 10.33 0.83
N ALA A 310 14.59 9.56 1.85
CA ALA A 310 13.92 10.08 3.02
C ALA A 310 14.87 10.89 3.92
N PRO A 311 14.44 12.05 4.44
CA PRO A 311 15.10 12.66 5.58
C PRO A 311 15.10 11.68 6.77
N LYS A 312 16.22 11.59 7.49
CA LYS A 312 16.39 10.60 8.57
C LYS A 312 15.30 10.70 9.64
N GLU A 313 14.87 11.91 9.96
CA GLU A 313 13.82 12.19 10.96
C GLU A 313 12.41 11.76 10.51
N LYS A 314 12.22 11.48 9.22
CA LYS A 314 10.95 10.99 8.65
C LYS A 314 10.88 9.46 8.60
N VAL A 315 12.00 8.78 8.81
CA VAL A 315 12.09 7.32 8.82
C VAL A 315 11.37 6.76 10.05
N GLY A 316 10.36 5.94 9.82
CA GLY A 316 9.52 5.43 10.89
C GLY A 316 8.18 6.18 11.05
N GLU A 317 7.94 7.28 10.35
CA GLU A 317 6.60 7.88 10.31
C GLU A 317 5.57 6.91 9.70
N ASN A 318 4.30 7.12 10.01
CA ASN A 318 3.25 6.16 9.69
C ASN A 318 3.19 5.80 8.19
N LEU A 319 3.22 6.78 7.29
CA LEU A 319 3.14 6.53 5.85
C LEU A 319 4.46 5.98 5.28
N TYR A 320 5.61 6.33 5.85
CA TYR A 320 6.88 5.68 5.52
C TYR A 320 6.82 4.19 5.85
N ASN A 321 6.40 3.84 7.06
CA ASN A 321 6.21 2.45 7.49
C ASN A 321 5.18 1.71 6.63
N ARG A 322 4.18 2.41 6.07
CA ARG A 322 3.24 1.87 5.11
C ARG A 322 3.91 1.39 3.83
N GLY A 323 4.84 2.18 3.32
CA GLY A 323 5.68 1.80 2.17
C GLY A 323 6.54 0.57 2.47
N VAL A 324 7.18 0.53 3.65
CA VAL A 324 7.94 -0.63 4.13
C VAL A 324 7.06 -1.89 4.18
N TYR A 325 5.85 -1.78 4.72
CA TYR A 325 4.92 -2.90 4.81
C TYR A 325 4.49 -3.43 3.42
N ASN A 326 4.18 -2.55 2.48
CA ASN A 326 3.85 -2.97 1.12
C ASN A 326 5.00 -3.74 0.46
N SER A 327 6.22 -3.22 0.60
CA SER A 327 7.39 -3.86 0.01
C SER A 327 7.70 -5.20 0.66
N MET A 328 7.43 -5.35 1.95
CA MET A 328 7.51 -6.64 2.63
C MET A 328 6.51 -7.64 2.03
N LEU A 329 5.25 -7.25 1.80
CA LEU A 329 4.25 -8.12 1.16
C LEU A 329 4.68 -8.55 -0.24
N VAL A 330 5.23 -7.62 -1.03
CA VAL A 330 5.77 -7.92 -2.37
C VAL A 330 6.96 -8.88 -2.27
N ALA A 331 7.89 -8.65 -1.35
CA ALA A 331 9.07 -9.49 -1.16
C ALA A 331 8.72 -10.91 -0.73
N GLU A 332 7.78 -11.07 0.21
CA GLU A 332 7.30 -12.38 0.67
C GLU A 332 6.51 -13.10 -0.44
N ALA A 333 5.76 -12.39 -1.27
CA ALA A 333 5.09 -12.98 -2.44
C ALA A 333 6.11 -13.49 -3.47
N ILE A 334 7.18 -12.75 -3.74
CA ILE A 334 8.27 -13.17 -4.62
C ILE A 334 9.02 -14.37 -4.03
N ALA A 335 9.38 -14.33 -2.75
CA ALA A 335 10.05 -15.45 -2.07
C ALA A 335 9.21 -16.73 -2.10
N ASN A 336 7.88 -16.59 -1.87
CA ASN A 336 6.95 -17.71 -1.95
C ASN A 336 6.82 -18.24 -3.39
N ALA A 337 6.79 -17.36 -4.39
CA ALA A 337 6.79 -17.71 -5.80
C ALA A 337 8.05 -18.48 -6.19
N GLN A 338 9.24 -18.06 -5.73
CA GLN A 338 10.51 -18.77 -5.93
C GLN A 338 10.45 -20.19 -5.31
N LYS A 339 9.93 -20.29 -4.09
CA LYS A 339 9.79 -21.57 -3.39
C LYS A 339 8.85 -22.54 -4.13
N ILE A 340 7.69 -22.06 -4.60
CA ILE A 340 6.68 -22.90 -5.26
C ILE A 340 7.13 -23.32 -6.66
N SER A 341 7.69 -22.37 -7.43
CA SER A 341 8.10 -22.63 -8.82
C SER A 341 9.46 -23.30 -8.96
N GLY A 342 10.31 -23.25 -7.94
CA GLY A 342 11.72 -23.69 -8.00
C GLY A 342 12.61 -22.74 -8.83
N LYS A 343 12.11 -21.61 -9.30
CA LYS A 343 12.84 -20.63 -10.10
C LYS A 343 13.47 -19.58 -9.21
N LYS A 344 14.67 -19.10 -9.55
CA LYS A 344 15.26 -17.92 -8.92
C LYS A 344 14.66 -16.62 -9.44
N VAL A 345 14.53 -16.48 -10.76
CA VAL A 345 13.84 -15.35 -11.42
C VAL A 345 12.42 -15.81 -11.74
N VAL A 346 11.44 -15.18 -11.13
CA VAL A 346 10.02 -15.51 -11.24
C VAL A 346 9.32 -14.62 -12.26
N THR A 347 8.18 -15.10 -12.77
CA THR A 347 7.27 -14.36 -13.65
C THR A 347 6.09 -13.78 -12.89
N GLY A 348 5.29 -12.92 -13.52
CA GLY A 348 4.04 -12.43 -12.92
C GLY A 348 3.06 -13.55 -12.56
N GLU A 349 2.97 -14.62 -13.37
CA GLU A 349 2.15 -15.81 -13.05
C GLU A 349 2.67 -16.54 -11.79
N ASP A 350 4.00 -16.68 -11.65
CA ASP A 350 4.57 -17.29 -10.45
C ASP A 350 4.27 -16.43 -9.21
N VAL A 351 4.37 -15.08 -9.32
CA VAL A 351 4.07 -14.16 -8.22
C VAL A 351 2.58 -14.15 -7.87
N ARG A 352 1.68 -14.26 -8.85
CA ARG A 352 0.26 -14.43 -8.59
C ARG A 352 -0.01 -15.65 -7.71
N ARG A 353 0.60 -16.79 -8.02
CA ARG A 353 0.50 -18.01 -7.19
C ARG A 353 1.14 -17.82 -5.82
N GLY A 354 2.26 -17.10 -5.78
CA GLY A 354 2.92 -16.72 -4.53
C GLY A 354 2.02 -15.90 -3.62
N LEU A 355 1.24 -14.97 -4.18
CA LEU A 355 0.26 -14.17 -3.46
C LEU A 355 -0.91 -15.01 -2.96
N GLU A 356 -1.52 -15.84 -3.82
CA GLU A 356 -2.69 -16.67 -3.44
C GLU A 356 -2.39 -17.73 -2.37
N THR A 357 -1.14 -18.01 -2.09
CA THR A 357 -0.70 -18.94 -1.06
C THR A 357 0.12 -18.25 0.04
N LEU A 358 0.07 -16.93 0.10
CA LEU A 358 0.82 -16.14 1.06
C LEU A 358 0.26 -16.32 2.47
N ASN A 359 1.13 -16.76 3.40
CA ASN A 359 0.79 -16.93 4.81
C ASN A 359 1.93 -16.39 5.68
N ILE A 360 1.84 -15.11 6.02
CA ILE A 360 2.79 -14.42 6.89
C ILE A 360 2.28 -14.54 8.32
N THR A 361 2.87 -15.48 9.07
CA THR A 361 2.53 -15.74 10.47
C THR A 361 3.20 -14.73 11.42
N GLU A 362 2.77 -14.68 12.67
CA GLU A 362 3.44 -13.88 13.71
C GLU A 362 4.92 -14.29 13.89
N ALA A 363 5.23 -15.59 13.76
CA ALA A 363 6.61 -16.07 13.77
C ALA A 363 7.39 -15.49 12.59
N ARG A 364 6.79 -15.47 11.39
CA ARG A 364 7.44 -14.89 10.21
C ARG A 364 7.64 -13.38 10.35
N LEU A 365 6.66 -12.65 10.87
CA LEU A 365 6.82 -11.21 11.18
C LEU A 365 7.98 -10.97 12.14
N LYS A 366 8.14 -11.82 13.16
CA LYS A 366 9.27 -11.71 14.08
C LYS A 366 10.61 -11.93 13.38
N GLU A 367 10.72 -12.93 12.49
CA GLU A 367 11.93 -13.18 11.68
C GLU A 367 12.28 -11.99 10.78
N LEU A 368 11.25 -11.33 10.22
CA LEU A 368 11.40 -10.13 9.39
C LEU A 368 11.72 -8.85 10.19
N GLY A 369 11.80 -8.94 11.52
CA GLY A 369 11.99 -7.77 12.38
C GLY A 369 10.75 -6.88 12.50
N MET A 370 9.56 -7.45 12.24
CA MET A 370 8.27 -6.76 12.17
C MET A 370 7.28 -7.19 13.28
N ALA A 371 7.76 -7.82 14.36
CA ALA A 371 6.89 -8.14 15.50
C ALA A 371 6.24 -6.87 16.05
N GLY A 372 4.90 -6.85 16.14
CA GLY A 372 4.12 -5.68 16.57
C GLY A 372 4.04 -4.54 15.55
N PHE A 373 4.68 -4.68 14.39
CA PHE A 373 4.59 -3.71 13.29
C PHE A 373 3.27 -3.85 12.52
N ALA A 374 2.83 -5.08 12.27
CA ALA A 374 1.58 -5.42 11.61
C ALA A 374 1.08 -6.76 12.15
N ASN A 375 -0.15 -7.15 11.80
CA ASN A 375 -0.68 -8.48 12.10
C ASN A 375 -0.28 -9.52 11.04
N ALA A 376 -0.38 -10.79 11.42
CA ALA A 376 -0.30 -11.91 10.49
C ALA A 376 -1.27 -11.73 9.32
N VAL A 377 -0.85 -12.08 8.11
CA VAL A 377 -1.64 -11.95 6.88
C VAL A 377 -1.69 -13.28 6.17
N LYS A 378 -2.90 -13.75 5.85
CA LYS A 378 -3.11 -14.93 5.03
C LYS A 378 -3.96 -14.54 3.83
N ILE A 379 -3.40 -14.66 2.63
CA ILE A 379 -4.11 -14.47 1.37
C ILE A 379 -4.39 -15.86 0.78
N ALA A 380 -5.56 -16.03 0.22
CA ALA A 380 -5.99 -17.28 -0.39
C ALA A 380 -6.68 -17.02 -1.72
N CYS A 381 -6.83 -18.05 -2.55
CA CYS A 381 -7.55 -17.96 -3.82
C CYS A 381 -8.93 -17.29 -3.68
N ALA A 382 -9.69 -17.62 -2.64
CA ALA A 382 -11.01 -17.04 -2.41
C ALA A 382 -10.99 -15.66 -1.75
N ASP A 383 -9.86 -15.25 -1.16
CA ASP A 383 -9.73 -14.00 -0.43
C ASP A 383 -8.39 -13.31 -0.71
N HIS A 384 -8.43 -12.29 -1.54
CA HIS A 384 -7.27 -11.51 -1.95
C HIS A 384 -6.99 -10.29 -1.04
N SER A 385 -7.74 -10.11 0.05
CA SER A 385 -7.49 -9.08 1.05
C SER A 385 -6.91 -9.62 2.35
N GLY A 386 -7.27 -10.85 2.73
CA GLY A 386 -6.93 -11.45 4.00
C GLY A 386 -7.83 -10.97 5.16
N HIS A 387 -8.74 -10.02 4.94
CA HIS A 387 -9.69 -9.45 5.94
C HIS A 387 -9.07 -9.27 7.32
N ASN A 388 -7.92 -8.59 7.36
CA ASN A 388 -7.12 -8.46 8.57
C ASN A 388 -7.70 -7.41 9.53
N LYS A 389 -7.01 -7.20 10.64
CA LYS A 389 -7.39 -6.26 11.69
C LYS A 389 -6.82 -4.88 11.42
N ALA A 390 -7.53 -3.87 11.93
CA ALA A 390 -6.99 -2.53 12.10
C ALA A 390 -7.15 -2.08 13.56
N TYR A 391 -6.39 -1.08 13.95
CA TYR A 391 -6.54 -0.44 15.26
C TYR A 391 -6.78 1.05 15.08
N VAL A 392 -7.24 1.71 16.14
CA VAL A 392 -7.30 3.16 16.19
C VAL A 392 -5.98 3.70 16.71
N ALA A 393 -5.30 4.49 15.89
CA ALA A 393 -4.19 5.33 16.33
C ALA A 393 -4.73 6.68 16.81
N GLU A 394 -4.13 7.23 17.84
CA GLU A 394 -4.41 8.57 18.35
C GLU A 394 -3.13 9.42 18.32
N TRP A 395 -3.25 10.63 17.83
CA TRP A 395 -2.18 11.61 17.86
C TRP A 395 -1.98 12.16 19.27
N ASP A 396 -0.81 11.96 19.86
CA ASP A 396 -0.51 12.42 21.23
C ASP A 396 -0.04 13.88 21.32
N GLY A 397 0.08 14.54 20.16
CA GLY A 397 0.63 15.88 19.95
C GLY A 397 1.99 15.86 19.25
N THR A 398 2.64 14.71 19.17
CA THR A 398 3.98 14.55 18.56
C THR A 398 4.08 13.34 17.63
N LYS A 399 3.39 12.24 17.97
CA LYS A 399 3.43 10.97 17.24
C LYS A 399 2.12 10.21 17.36
N TRP A 400 1.92 9.26 16.46
CA TRP A 400 0.83 8.30 16.53
C TRP A 400 1.09 7.24 17.62
N THR A 401 0.07 6.96 18.42
CA THR A 401 0.07 5.90 19.44
C THR A 401 -1.14 5.01 19.25
N GLN A 402 -0.96 3.70 19.40
CA GLN A 402 -2.09 2.77 19.34
C GLN A 402 -3.01 2.99 20.53
N LYS A 403 -4.31 3.05 20.28
CA LYS A 403 -5.37 3.08 21.28
C LYS A 403 -6.24 1.84 21.19
N GLY A 404 -6.31 1.10 22.29
CA GLY A 404 -7.08 -0.15 22.36
C GLY A 404 -6.46 -1.28 21.54
N ASP A 405 -7.26 -2.32 21.37
CA ASP A 405 -6.86 -3.54 20.68
C ASP A 405 -7.08 -3.45 19.16
N TRP A 406 -6.49 -4.40 18.47
CA TRP A 406 -6.76 -4.64 17.06
C TRP A 406 -8.20 -5.13 16.89
N MET A 407 -8.96 -4.48 16.01
CA MET A 407 -10.36 -4.77 15.72
C MET A 407 -10.49 -5.53 14.41
N GLU A 408 -11.24 -6.60 14.42
CA GLU A 408 -11.67 -7.28 13.20
C GLU A 408 -12.78 -6.51 12.49
N PRO A 409 -12.84 -6.56 11.15
CA PRO A 409 -13.99 -6.05 10.41
C PRO A 409 -15.25 -6.84 10.75
N LEU A 410 -16.41 -6.30 10.41
CA LEU A 410 -17.71 -6.99 10.47
C LEU A 410 -17.81 -7.95 9.26
N LYS A 411 -17.07 -9.06 9.31
CA LYS A 411 -16.89 -9.98 8.16
C LYS A 411 -18.22 -10.55 7.64
N GLU A 412 -19.13 -10.89 8.54
CA GLU A 412 -20.44 -11.45 8.19
C GLU A 412 -21.31 -10.46 7.37
N GLU A 413 -21.11 -9.16 7.57
CA GLU A 413 -21.77 -8.10 6.82
C GLU A 413 -21.04 -7.73 5.54
N VAL A 414 -19.71 -7.66 5.61
CA VAL A 414 -18.86 -7.16 4.52
C VAL A 414 -18.69 -8.20 3.43
N ARG A 415 -18.39 -9.46 3.77
CA ARG A 415 -18.06 -10.49 2.79
C ARG A 415 -19.18 -10.76 1.78
N PRO A 416 -20.45 -10.89 2.16
CA PRO A 416 -21.54 -11.07 1.18
C PRO A 416 -21.70 -9.89 0.22
N LEU A 417 -21.43 -8.66 0.69
CA LEU A 417 -21.46 -7.47 -0.17
C LEU A 417 -20.32 -7.48 -1.18
N ILE A 418 -19.12 -7.89 -0.76
CA ILE A 418 -17.96 -8.06 -1.65
C ILE A 418 -18.27 -9.07 -2.75
N GLU A 419 -18.79 -10.25 -2.40
CA GLU A 419 -19.12 -11.31 -3.35
C GLU A 419 -20.21 -10.86 -4.34
N ALA A 420 -21.25 -10.17 -3.86
CA ALA A 420 -22.29 -9.63 -4.71
C ALA A 420 -21.76 -8.58 -5.69
N ALA A 421 -20.91 -7.67 -5.23
CA ALA A 421 -20.33 -6.63 -6.07
C ALA A 421 -19.30 -7.20 -7.07
N ALA A 422 -18.54 -8.21 -6.67
CA ALA A 422 -17.61 -8.91 -7.55
C ALA A 422 -18.33 -9.63 -8.70
N LYS A 423 -19.41 -10.31 -8.38
CA LYS A 423 -20.28 -10.97 -9.36
C LYS A 423 -20.90 -9.96 -10.33
N ASP A 424 -21.47 -8.86 -9.81
CA ASP A 424 -22.05 -7.78 -10.61
C ASP A 424 -21.01 -7.16 -11.56
N TYR A 425 -19.79 -6.95 -11.09
CA TYR A 425 -18.69 -6.46 -11.91
C TYR A 425 -18.37 -7.43 -13.06
N ALA A 426 -18.25 -8.73 -12.76
CA ALA A 426 -17.95 -9.74 -13.75
C ALA A 426 -19.06 -9.87 -14.81
N GLU A 427 -20.33 -9.76 -14.40
CA GLU A 427 -21.49 -9.82 -15.30
C GLU A 427 -21.59 -8.59 -16.23
N LYS A 428 -21.21 -7.40 -15.73
CA LYS A 428 -21.23 -6.15 -16.52
C LYS A 428 -20.06 -6.01 -17.48
N ASN A 429 -18.97 -6.75 -17.29
CA ASN A 429 -17.79 -6.69 -18.15
C ASN A 429 -17.72 -7.89 -19.09
N THR A 430 -18.22 -7.72 -20.32
CA THR A 430 -18.21 -8.77 -21.34
C THR A 430 -16.81 -9.34 -21.55
N GLY A 431 -16.69 -10.69 -21.54
CA GLY A 431 -15.39 -11.36 -21.69
C GLY A 431 -14.54 -11.37 -20.42
N TRP A 432 -15.11 -11.02 -19.27
CA TRP A 432 -14.41 -11.11 -17.98
C TRP A 432 -13.85 -12.53 -17.78
N PRO A 433 -12.56 -12.67 -17.39
CA PRO A 433 -11.93 -13.97 -17.29
C PRO A 433 -12.57 -14.80 -16.18
N LYS A 434 -12.96 -16.01 -16.53
CA LYS A 434 -13.39 -17.00 -15.54
C LYS A 434 -12.19 -17.83 -15.11
N ARG A 435 -12.08 -18.14 -13.82
CA ARG A 435 -11.12 -19.14 -13.36
C ARG A 435 -11.46 -20.51 -13.95
N ALA A 436 -10.42 -21.25 -14.38
CA ALA A 436 -10.57 -22.64 -14.78
C ALA A 436 -10.97 -23.53 -13.60
N GLU A 437 -10.42 -23.24 -12.41
CA GLU A 437 -10.67 -23.97 -11.18
C GLU A 437 -11.34 -23.04 -10.16
N ALA A 438 -12.39 -23.52 -9.50
CA ALA A 438 -13.04 -22.79 -8.41
C ALA A 438 -12.10 -22.68 -7.22
N CYS A 439 -12.11 -21.52 -6.56
CA CYS A 439 -11.41 -21.38 -5.29
C CYS A 439 -12.12 -22.20 -4.21
N GLU A 440 -11.34 -22.95 -3.42
CA GLU A 440 -11.86 -23.50 -2.19
C GLU A 440 -12.31 -22.35 -1.27
N LYS A 441 -13.49 -22.47 -0.69
CA LYS A 441 -13.97 -21.46 0.27
C LYS A 441 -13.00 -21.47 1.45
N SER A 442 -12.45 -20.30 1.77
CA SER A 442 -11.66 -20.15 3.00
C SER A 442 -12.56 -20.43 4.20
N SER A 443 -12.24 -21.49 4.92
CA SER A 443 -12.88 -21.86 6.19
C SER A 443 -12.57 -20.85 7.29
#